data_60a1cee011495b2c51acad3b0a715886
#
_entry.id   60a1cee011495b2c51acad3b0a715886
#
_cell.length_a   1.000
_cell.length_b   1.000
_cell.length_c   1.000
_cell.angle_alpha   90.00
_cell.angle_beta   90.00
_cell.angle_gamma   90.00
#
_symmetry.space_group_name_H-M   'P 1'
#
loop_
_entity.id
_entity.type
_entity.pdbx_description
1 polymer ?
#
loop_
_entity_poly.entity_id
_entity_poly.type
_entity_poly.pdbx_seq_one_letter_code
_entity_poly.pdbx_strand_id
1 'polypeptide(L)'
;MKPVRIGIFAIIAFAVLSHGAVEPWARGILEASAGLLLLLWAVRFFFAKKEYQIVFPSLLFPLTALGLLSTAQLAFRFTASAFTTRIELQVMLSMLILVFLAAQAFRTLSDWRGFAWFVMIFAFLVAGFGILQHLTFNGKLYWFRELKYGGIPFGPYANRNHFAGFIELVLPMSLVPLLLGRVRRERLAIVGMLAIIPLSALLLSASRGGIISLAAELAFLALVMILRRTAGRHLVAGGVVLLLAFLTVAWLGVNQILSRFSGLQTLEVTQDKRASMRHGTWRIFLDHPLLGTGLGTLQQVYPPYETLYDGKIVNHTHNDYLEALATTGILGGLCCAWFIATLFTS
;
A
#
# COMPACT_ATOMS: atom_id res chain seq x y z
N MET A 1 7.70 -16.88 19.24
CA MET A 1 7.11 -15.92 18.26
C MET A 1 6.94 -16.43 16.83
N LYS A 2 7.53 -17.58 16.43
CA LYS A 2 7.38 -18.12 15.05
C LYS A 2 5.93 -18.17 14.53
N PRO A 3 4.91 -18.69 15.27
CA PRO A 3 3.54 -18.73 14.75
C PRO A 3 2.92 -17.36 14.49
N VAL A 4 3.23 -16.36 15.33
CA VAL A 4 2.75 -14.98 15.11
C VAL A 4 3.34 -14.40 13.82
N ARG A 5 4.63 -14.63 13.55
CA ARG A 5 5.27 -14.23 12.27
C ARG A 5 4.62 -14.90 11.07
N ILE A 6 4.40 -16.20 11.14
CA ILE A 6 3.71 -16.96 10.08
C ILE A 6 2.30 -16.41 9.86
N GLY A 7 1.58 -16.11 10.94
CA GLY A 7 0.25 -15.50 10.84
C GLY A 7 0.26 -14.12 10.18
N ILE A 8 1.24 -13.26 10.52
CA ILE A 8 1.41 -11.96 9.85
C ILE A 8 1.68 -12.17 8.34
N PHE A 9 2.58 -13.10 7.97
CA PHE A 9 2.85 -13.40 6.57
C PHE A 9 1.61 -13.90 5.83
N ALA A 10 0.83 -14.78 6.46
CA ALA A 10 -0.41 -15.30 5.89
C ALA A 10 -1.46 -14.19 5.69
N ILE A 11 -1.60 -13.27 6.66
CA ILE A 11 -2.52 -12.13 6.55
C ILE A 11 -2.09 -11.19 5.42
N ILE A 12 -0.81 -10.87 5.30
CA ILE A 12 -0.29 -10.04 4.21
C ILE A 12 -0.56 -10.71 2.85
N ALA A 13 -0.23 -11.99 2.72
CA ALA A 13 -0.46 -12.74 1.49
C ALA A 13 -1.95 -12.79 1.14
N PHE A 14 -2.80 -13.10 2.11
CA PHE A 14 -4.26 -13.10 1.92
C PHE A 14 -4.77 -11.73 1.48
N ALA A 15 -4.38 -10.65 2.17
CA ALA A 15 -4.85 -9.30 1.83
C ALA A 15 -4.49 -8.91 0.39
N VAL A 16 -3.25 -9.16 -0.04
CA VAL A 16 -2.80 -8.87 -1.40
C VAL A 16 -3.55 -9.72 -2.43
N LEU A 17 -3.67 -11.03 -2.21
CA LEU A 17 -4.33 -11.96 -3.14
C LEU A 17 -5.85 -11.76 -3.19
N SER A 18 -6.47 -11.19 -2.14
CA SER A 18 -7.89 -10.81 -2.13
C SER A 18 -8.12 -9.34 -2.53
N HIS A 19 -7.35 -8.83 -3.49
CA HIS A 19 -7.48 -7.48 -4.07
C HIS A 19 -7.25 -6.33 -3.07
N GLY A 20 -6.41 -6.53 -2.06
CA GLY A 20 -6.19 -5.57 -0.98
C GLY A 20 -7.20 -5.70 0.17
N ALA A 21 -7.93 -6.81 0.23
CA ALA A 21 -9.01 -7.07 1.21
C ALA A 21 -10.09 -5.95 1.24
N VAL A 22 -10.38 -5.34 0.09
CA VAL A 22 -11.36 -4.24 0.00
C VAL A 22 -12.80 -4.73 0.05
N GLU A 23 -13.05 -6.01 -0.26
CA GLU A 23 -14.40 -6.56 -0.24
C GLU A 23 -14.85 -6.96 1.17
N PRO A 24 -16.16 -6.86 1.48
CA PRO A 24 -16.67 -7.12 2.83
C PRO A 24 -16.26 -8.47 3.40
N TRP A 25 -16.30 -9.54 2.61
CA TRP A 25 -15.90 -10.88 3.04
C TRP A 25 -14.40 -10.98 3.34
N ALA A 26 -13.55 -10.37 2.50
CA ALA A 26 -12.11 -10.38 2.67
C ALA A 26 -11.68 -9.50 3.85
N ARG A 27 -12.33 -8.34 4.00
CA ARG A 27 -12.18 -7.45 5.16
C ARG A 27 -12.52 -8.18 6.46
N GLY A 28 -13.66 -8.87 6.53
CA GLY A 28 -14.07 -9.65 7.70
C GLY A 28 -13.07 -10.76 8.06
N ILE A 29 -12.50 -11.45 7.06
CA ILE A 29 -11.45 -12.46 7.30
C ILE A 29 -10.18 -11.80 7.83
N LEU A 30 -9.76 -10.64 7.27
CA LEU A 30 -8.59 -9.90 7.75
C LEU A 30 -8.77 -9.48 9.21
N GLU A 31 -9.90 -8.89 9.57
CA GLU A 31 -10.23 -8.42 10.92
C GLU A 31 -10.26 -9.59 11.91
N ALA A 32 -10.96 -10.67 11.57
CA ALA A 32 -11.03 -11.89 12.39
C ALA A 32 -9.63 -12.51 12.57
N SER A 33 -8.83 -12.56 11.50
CA SER A 33 -7.47 -13.10 11.55
C SER A 33 -6.53 -12.27 12.43
N ALA A 34 -6.64 -10.94 12.37
CA ALA A 34 -5.88 -10.05 13.24
C ALA A 34 -6.26 -10.26 14.72
N GLY A 35 -7.55 -10.36 15.03
CA GLY A 35 -8.05 -10.65 16.38
C GLY A 35 -7.62 -12.02 16.91
N LEU A 36 -7.73 -13.08 16.07
CA LEU A 36 -7.26 -14.42 16.43
C LEU A 36 -5.75 -14.46 16.66
N LEU A 37 -4.99 -13.72 15.86
CA LEU A 37 -3.54 -13.66 16.02
C LEU A 37 -3.14 -12.92 17.31
N LEU A 38 -3.88 -11.87 17.67
CA LEU A 38 -3.71 -11.18 18.95
C LEU A 38 -4.03 -12.12 20.12
N LEU A 39 -5.12 -12.88 20.07
CA LEU A 39 -5.47 -13.87 21.08
C LEU A 39 -4.38 -14.95 21.20
N LEU A 40 -3.89 -15.48 20.07
CA LEU A 40 -2.79 -16.44 20.08
C LEU A 40 -1.52 -15.86 20.74
N TRP A 41 -1.22 -14.60 20.46
CA TRP A 41 -0.10 -13.91 21.08
C TRP A 41 -0.34 -13.75 22.58
N ALA A 42 -1.52 -13.31 23.02
CA ALA A 42 -1.89 -13.10 24.42
C ALA A 42 -1.80 -14.42 25.21
N VAL A 43 -2.38 -15.51 24.70
CA VAL A 43 -2.29 -16.84 25.32
C VAL A 43 -0.82 -17.24 25.49
N ARG A 44 0.00 -17.08 24.45
CA ARG A 44 1.44 -17.39 24.54
C ARG A 44 2.19 -16.50 25.52
N PHE A 45 1.80 -15.25 25.62
CA PHE A 45 2.36 -14.31 26.59
C PHE A 45 2.06 -14.75 28.04
N PHE A 46 0.81 -15.11 28.33
CA PHE A 46 0.39 -15.55 29.66
C PHE A 46 1.05 -16.86 30.10
N PHE A 47 1.26 -17.80 29.18
CA PHE A 47 1.88 -19.08 29.48
C PHE A 47 3.41 -19.11 29.27
N ALA A 48 4.02 -17.96 28.95
CA ALA A 48 5.46 -17.88 28.79
C ALA A 48 6.17 -17.98 30.14
N LYS A 49 7.09 -18.94 30.27
CA LYS A 49 7.93 -19.14 31.48
C LYS A 49 9.02 -18.07 31.66
N LYS A 50 9.23 -17.20 30.67
CA LYS A 50 10.24 -16.13 30.70
C LYS A 50 9.58 -14.78 30.78
N GLU A 51 10.20 -13.84 31.49
CA GLU A 51 9.82 -12.43 31.45
C GLU A 51 9.87 -11.93 30.00
N TYR A 52 8.70 -11.52 29.52
CA TYR A 52 8.53 -11.04 28.16
C TYR A 52 8.26 -9.54 28.21
N GLN A 53 9.22 -8.73 27.82
CA GLN A 53 9.01 -7.28 27.73
C GLN A 53 8.11 -6.96 26.56
N ILE A 54 7.00 -6.29 26.80
CA ILE A 54 6.11 -5.77 25.75
C ILE A 54 6.74 -4.49 25.18
N VAL A 55 6.81 -4.41 23.85
CA VAL A 55 7.32 -3.23 23.14
C VAL A 55 6.17 -2.47 22.53
N PHE A 56 6.10 -1.19 22.79
CA PHE A 56 5.18 -0.27 22.13
C PHE A 56 5.95 0.60 21.14
N PRO A 57 5.87 0.30 19.83
CA PRO A 57 6.54 1.13 18.84
C PRO A 57 5.92 2.54 18.82
N SER A 58 6.76 3.55 18.61
CA SER A 58 6.34 4.96 18.58
C SER A 58 5.23 5.24 17.58
N LEU A 59 5.18 4.48 16.48
CA LEU A 59 4.14 4.56 15.45
C LEU A 59 2.72 4.24 15.94
N LEU A 60 2.59 3.49 17.04
CA LEU A 60 1.26 3.19 17.61
C LEU A 60 0.57 4.43 18.18
N PHE A 61 1.32 5.41 18.70
CA PHE A 61 0.73 6.57 19.35
C PHE A 61 -0.10 7.44 18.40
N PRO A 62 0.43 7.93 17.25
CA PRO A 62 -0.38 8.71 16.31
C PRO A 62 -1.54 7.91 15.70
N LEU A 63 -1.36 6.62 15.42
CA LEU A 63 -2.43 5.76 14.94
C LEU A 63 -3.53 5.56 15.99
N THR A 64 -3.15 5.38 17.27
CA THR A 64 -4.12 5.28 18.37
C THR A 64 -4.85 6.61 18.58
N ALA A 65 -4.16 7.75 18.47
CA ALA A 65 -4.78 9.08 18.56
C ALA A 65 -5.83 9.27 17.46
N LEU A 66 -5.54 8.87 16.21
CA LEU A 66 -6.50 8.89 15.11
C LEU A 66 -7.70 7.97 15.40
N GLY A 67 -7.47 6.78 15.99
CA GLY A 67 -8.52 5.85 16.40
C GLY A 67 -9.41 6.42 17.49
N LEU A 68 -8.84 7.10 18.48
CA LEU A 68 -9.60 7.78 19.52
C LEU A 68 -10.43 8.94 18.96
N LEU A 69 -9.88 9.72 18.02
CA LEU A 69 -10.61 10.76 17.31
C LEU A 69 -11.83 10.17 16.58
N SER A 70 -11.64 9.08 15.82
CA SER A 70 -12.72 8.42 15.09
C SER A 70 -13.76 7.79 16.02
N THR A 71 -13.32 7.29 17.18
CA THR A 71 -14.22 6.81 18.25
C THR A 71 -15.03 7.98 18.83
N ALA A 72 -14.43 9.14 19.04
CA ALA A 72 -15.12 10.34 19.49
C ALA A 72 -16.13 10.83 18.44
N GLN A 73 -15.76 10.81 17.12
CA GLN A 73 -16.74 11.13 16.05
C GLN A 73 -17.99 10.25 16.13
N LEU A 74 -17.83 8.93 16.42
CA LEU A 74 -18.96 8.02 16.61
C LEU A 74 -19.74 8.31 17.89
N ALA A 75 -19.05 8.43 19.03
CA ALA A 75 -19.68 8.57 20.35
C ALA A 75 -20.49 9.87 20.46
N PHE A 76 -19.97 10.96 19.93
CA PHE A 76 -20.61 12.27 19.95
C PHE A 76 -21.45 12.58 18.71
N ARG A 77 -21.62 11.59 17.82
CA ARG A 77 -22.38 11.72 16.56
C ARG A 77 -21.88 12.83 15.61
N PHE A 78 -20.59 13.11 15.63
CA PHE A 78 -19.90 14.02 14.69
C PHE A 78 -19.50 13.30 13.40
N THR A 79 -20.37 12.43 12.88
CA THR A 79 -20.12 11.70 11.64
C THR A 79 -21.36 11.71 10.76
N ALA A 80 -21.15 11.89 9.46
CA ALA A 80 -22.20 11.84 8.46
C ALA A 80 -22.78 10.42 8.26
N SER A 81 -22.01 9.38 8.60
CA SER A 81 -22.44 7.98 8.55
C SER A 81 -21.78 7.17 9.65
N ALA A 82 -22.52 6.88 10.73
CA ALA A 82 -22.04 6.06 11.82
C ALA A 82 -21.67 4.63 11.36
N PHE A 83 -22.38 4.09 10.37
CA PHE A 83 -22.09 2.78 9.80
C PHE A 83 -20.71 2.76 9.12
N THR A 84 -20.45 3.72 8.23
CA THR A 84 -19.19 3.81 7.49
C THR A 84 -18.01 4.03 8.43
N THR A 85 -18.13 5.01 9.36
CA THR A 85 -17.05 5.31 10.32
C THR A 85 -16.75 4.11 11.24
N ARG A 86 -17.77 3.33 11.62
CA ARG A 86 -17.56 2.08 12.39
C ARG A 86 -16.75 1.06 11.60
N ILE A 87 -17.09 0.83 10.33
CA ILE A 87 -16.38 -0.12 9.47
C ILE A 87 -14.92 0.31 9.28
N GLU A 88 -14.67 1.57 8.98
CA GLU A 88 -13.30 2.08 8.78
C GLU A 88 -12.49 2.05 10.09
N LEU A 89 -13.12 2.30 11.24
CA LEU A 89 -12.50 2.16 12.55
C LEU A 89 -12.14 0.69 12.86
N GLN A 90 -12.94 -0.30 12.47
CA GLN A 90 -12.63 -1.73 12.63
C GLN A 90 -11.39 -2.13 11.83
N VAL A 91 -11.29 -1.66 10.58
CA VAL A 91 -10.08 -1.87 9.76
C VAL A 91 -8.87 -1.24 10.42
N MET A 92 -8.99 0.01 10.90
CA MET A 92 -7.90 0.70 11.57
C MET A 92 -7.45 -0.02 12.86
N LEU A 93 -8.38 -0.54 13.66
CA LEU A 93 -8.07 -1.35 14.84
C LEU A 93 -7.32 -2.63 14.44
N SER A 94 -7.69 -3.27 13.35
CA SER A 94 -6.98 -4.44 12.83
C SER A 94 -5.54 -4.10 12.42
N MET A 95 -5.33 -2.94 11.79
CA MET A 95 -3.98 -2.46 11.46
C MET A 95 -3.16 -2.13 12.71
N LEU A 96 -3.76 -1.51 13.73
CA LEU A 96 -3.11 -1.28 15.04
C LEU A 96 -2.66 -2.59 15.69
N ILE A 97 -3.53 -3.61 15.67
CA ILE A 97 -3.21 -4.96 16.17
C ILE A 97 -2.02 -5.54 15.41
N LEU A 98 -2.02 -5.47 14.08
CA LEU A 98 -0.94 -6.01 13.25
C LEU A 98 0.38 -5.27 13.47
N VAL A 99 0.38 -3.94 13.59
CA VAL A 99 1.58 -3.14 13.93
C VAL A 99 2.12 -3.51 15.31
N PHE A 100 1.24 -3.63 16.30
CA PHE A 100 1.62 -4.09 17.63
C PHE A 100 2.24 -5.49 17.60
N LEU A 101 1.59 -6.44 16.95
CA LEU A 101 2.07 -7.83 16.84
C LEU A 101 3.38 -7.92 16.05
N ALA A 102 3.56 -7.10 15.02
CA ALA A 102 4.82 -7.02 14.28
C ALA A 102 5.98 -6.57 15.21
N ALA A 103 5.76 -5.55 16.05
CA ALA A 103 6.74 -5.11 17.04
C ALA A 103 7.08 -6.20 18.07
N GLN A 104 6.10 -7.05 18.44
CA GLN A 104 6.37 -8.20 19.33
C GLN A 104 7.11 -9.33 18.61
N ALA A 105 6.87 -9.52 17.31
CA ALA A 105 7.35 -10.68 16.57
C ALA A 105 8.73 -10.47 15.91
N PHE A 106 9.03 -9.26 15.45
CA PHE A 106 10.26 -8.93 14.72
C PHE A 106 11.21 -8.10 15.58
N ARG A 107 11.98 -8.75 16.43
CA ARG A 107 12.88 -8.11 17.41
C ARG A 107 14.35 -8.18 17.07
N THR A 108 14.72 -9.15 16.26
CA THR A 108 16.13 -9.39 15.89
C THR A 108 16.35 -9.09 14.42
N LEU A 109 17.62 -8.80 14.06
CA LEU A 109 18.00 -8.64 12.66
C LEU A 109 17.70 -9.89 11.82
N SER A 110 17.77 -11.09 12.45
CA SER A 110 17.38 -12.34 11.80
C SER A 110 15.91 -12.40 11.46
N ASP A 111 15.04 -11.87 12.35
CA ASP A 111 13.60 -11.83 12.12
C ASP A 111 13.26 -10.88 10.94
N TRP A 112 13.89 -9.71 10.91
CA TRP A 112 13.74 -8.74 9.82
C TRP A 112 14.29 -9.26 8.49
N ARG A 113 15.40 -10.00 8.52
CA ARG A 113 15.91 -10.69 7.32
C ARG A 113 14.91 -11.74 6.81
N GLY A 114 14.27 -12.48 7.71
CA GLY A 114 13.21 -13.44 7.36
C GLY A 114 12.01 -12.74 6.72
N PHE A 115 11.58 -11.59 7.27
CA PHE A 115 10.54 -10.76 6.70
C PHE A 115 10.91 -10.24 5.30
N ALA A 116 12.12 -9.70 5.14
CA ALA A 116 12.60 -9.22 3.85
C ALA A 116 12.60 -10.32 2.78
N TRP A 117 13.07 -11.53 3.11
CA TRP A 117 13.00 -12.67 2.20
C TRP A 117 11.58 -13.05 1.83
N PHE A 118 10.67 -13.09 2.81
CA PHE A 118 9.25 -13.33 2.54
C PHE A 118 8.69 -12.30 1.56
N VAL A 119 8.90 -11.01 1.83
CA VAL A 119 8.39 -9.90 0.99
C VAL A 119 8.96 -9.98 -0.43
N MET A 120 10.28 -10.20 -0.58
CA MET A 120 10.92 -10.29 -1.90
C MET A 120 10.36 -11.46 -2.73
N ILE A 121 10.26 -12.66 -2.12
CA ILE A 121 9.73 -13.85 -2.81
C ILE A 121 8.26 -13.66 -3.14
N PHE A 122 7.48 -13.14 -2.20
CA PHE A 122 6.05 -12.91 -2.41
C PHE A 122 5.80 -11.85 -3.50
N ALA A 123 6.55 -10.75 -3.49
CA ALA A 123 6.49 -9.73 -4.55
C ALA A 123 6.85 -10.31 -5.93
N PHE A 124 7.86 -11.15 -6.00
CA PHE A 124 8.25 -11.85 -7.23
C PHE A 124 7.11 -12.73 -7.75
N LEU A 125 6.47 -13.51 -6.89
CA LEU A 125 5.36 -14.39 -7.28
C LEU A 125 4.14 -13.57 -7.74
N VAL A 126 3.78 -12.51 -7.02
CA VAL A 126 2.69 -11.60 -7.38
C VAL A 126 2.99 -10.86 -8.70
N ALA A 127 4.22 -10.44 -8.91
CA ALA A 127 4.65 -9.80 -10.15
C ALA A 127 4.63 -10.77 -11.34
N GLY A 128 5.16 -11.99 -11.15
CA GLY A 128 5.12 -13.04 -12.16
C GLY A 128 3.69 -13.42 -12.55
N PHE A 129 2.81 -13.56 -11.55
CA PHE A 129 1.38 -13.74 -11.77
C PHE A 129 0.78 -12.56 -12.55
N GLY A 130 1.12 -11.32 -12.19
CA GLY A 130 0.64 -10.13 -12.87
C GLY A 130 1.05 -10.08 -14.35
N ILE A 131 2.30 -10.41 -14.67
CA ILE A 131 2.79 -10.52 -16.05
C ILE A 131 2.04 -11.62 -16.78
N LEU A 132 1.92 -12.81 -16.20
CA LEU A 132 1.22 -13.95 -16.82
C LEU A 132 -0.23 -13.59 -17.13
N GLN A 133 -0.96 -13.05 -16.17
CA GLN A 133 -2.35 -12.63 -16.36
C GLN A 133 -2.46 -11.52 -17.40
N HIS A 134 -1.52 -10.59 -17.43
CA HIS A 134 -1.50 -9.52 -18.44
C HIS A 134 -1.36 -10.06 -19.86
N LEU A 135 -0.47 -11.02 -20.07
CA LEU A 135 -0.22 -11.63 -21.38
C LEU A 135 -1.37 -12.55 -21.84
N THR A 136 -2.10 -13.17 -20.89
CA THR A 136 -3.19 -14.12 -21.17
C THR A 136 -4.56 -13.54 -20.82
N PHE A 137 -4.70 -12.22 -20.77
CA PHE A 137 -5.90 -11.55 -20.31
C PHE A 137 -7.13 -11.82 -21.17
N ASN A 138 -8.18 -12.35 -20.56
CA ASN A 138 -9.45 -12.70 -21.18
C ASN A 138 -10.62 -11.76 -20.82
N GLY A 139 -10.34 -10.56 -20.30
CA GLY A 139 -11.35 -9.60 -19.85
C GLY A 139 -11.73 -9.75 -18.36
N LYS A 140 -11.28 -10.82 -17.69
CA LYS A 140 -11.64 -11.14 -16.30
C LYS A 140 -10.40 -11.17 -15.40
N LEU A 141 -10.57 -10.70 -14.16
CA LEU A 141 -9.55 -10.84 -13.14
C LEU A 141 -9.44 -12.30 -12.71
N TYR A 142 -8.23 -12.83 -12.52
CA TYR A 142 -7.98 -14.26 -12.27
C TYR A 142 -8.58 -15.19 -13.35
N TRP A 143 -8.83 -14.68 -14.58
CA TRP A 143 -9.49 -15.36 -15.72
C TRP A 143 -10.96 -15.76 -15.52
N PHE A 144 -11.54 -15.63 -14.32
CA PHE A 144 -12.92 -16.01 -14.03
C PHE A 144 -13.78 -14.88 -13.42
N ARG A 145 -13.16 -13.87 -12.80
CA ARG A 145 -13.88 -12.83 -12.06
C ARG A 145 -14.16 -11.61 -12.94
N GLU A 146 -15.41 -11.26 -13.06
CA GLU A 146 -15.84 -10.05 -13.76
C GLU A 146 -15.56 -8.78 -12.95
N LEU A 147 -15.19 -7.70 -13.63
CA LEU A 147 -14.96 -6.40 -13.05
C LEU A 147 -16.27 -5.60 -13.03
N LYS A 148 -17.00 -5.62 -11.93
CA LYS A 148 -18.31 -4.94 -11.79
C LYS A 148 -18.29 -3.45 -12.12
N TYR A 149 -17.20 -2.78 -11.83
CA TYR A 149 -17.07 -1.32 -11.97
C TYR A 149 -16.08 -0.92 -13.06
N GLY A 150 -15.71 -1.85 -13.92
CA GLY A 150 -14.65 -1.64 -14.90
C GLY A 150 -13.28 -1.53 -14.24
N GLY A 151 -12.33 -0.94 -14.97
CA GLY A 151 -10.95 -0.79 -14.52
C GLY A 151 -9.97 -1.49 -15.45
N ILE A 152 -8.69 -1.28 -15.20
CA ILE A 152 -7.60 -1.96 -15.91
C ILE A 152 -6.86 -2.79 -14.87
N PRO A 153 -7.19 -4.11 -14.80
CA PRO A 153 -6.58 -4.98 -13.81
C PRO A 153 -5.12 -5.25 -14.12
N PHE A 154 -4.33 -5.45 -13.07
CA PHE A 154 -2.99 -6.00 -13.18
C PHE A 154 -2.68 -6.82 -11.93
N GLY A 155 -2.18 -8.05 -12.14
CA GLY A 155 -1.97 -8.99 -11.05
C GLY A 155 -3.27 -9.25 -10.26
N PRO A 156 -3.20 -9.31 -8.93
CA PRO A 156 -4.37 -9.55 -8.09
C PRO A 156 -5.29 -8.33 -7.91
N TYR A 157 -4.96 -7.18 -8.51
CA TYR A 157 -5.69 -5.93 -8.29
C TYR A 157 -6.60 -5.58 -9.48
N ALA A 158 -7.82 -5.14 -9.18
CA ALA A 158 -8.75 -4.62 -10.19
C ALA A 158 -8.26 -3.29 -10.80
N ASN A 159 -7.38 -2.58 -10.10
CA ASN A 159 -6.77 -1.34 -10.56
C ASN A 159 -5.24 -1.47 -10.58
N ARG A 160 -4.65 -1.29 -11.75
CA ARG A 160 -3.20 -1.32 -11.97
C ARG A 160 -2.41 -0.35 -11.08
N ASN A 161 -3.02 0.78 -10.67
CA ASN A 161 -2.36 1.75 -9.80
C ASN A 161 -2.12 1.17 -8.39
N HIS A 162 -3.05 0.37 -7.87
CA HIS A 162 -2.86 -0.33 -6.61
C HIS A 162 -1.79 -1.41 -6.70
N PHE A 163 -1.71 -2.11 -7.84
CA PHE A 163 -0.62 -3.04 -8.10
C PHE A 163 0.73 -2.32 -8.10
N ALA A 164 0.83 -1.19 -8.82
CA ALA A 164 2.06 -0.39 -8.86
C ALA A 164 2.47 0.07 -7.46
N GLY A 165 1.54 0.62 -6.66
CA GLY A 165 1.81 1.03 -5.27
C GLY A 165 2.25 -0.12 -4.38
N PHE A 166 1.70 -1.34 -4.56
CA PHE A 166 2.20 -2.52 -3.85
C PHE A 166 3.65 -2.84 -4.24
N ILE A 167 3.98 -2.84 -5.54
CA ILE A 167 5.35 -3.13 -5.98
C ILE A 167 6.33 -2.05 -5.50
N GLU A 168 6.00 -0.76 -5.58
CA GLU A 168 6.82 0.33 -5.05
C GLU A 168 7.16 0.14 -3.58
N LEU A 169 6.17 -0.25 -2.77
CA LEU A 169 6.38 -0.48 -1.33
C LEU A 169 7.36 -1.62 -1.04
N VAL A 170 7.40 -2.67 -1.87
CA VAL A 170 8.18 -3.89 -1.59
C VAL A 170 9.50 -3.97 -2.37
N LEU A 171 9.61 -3.26 -3.49
CA LEU A 171 10.78 -3.26 -4.37
C LEU A 171 12.09 -2.85 -3.67
N PRO A 172 12.12 -1.86 -2.75
CA PRO A 172 13.32 -1.49 -2.01
C PRO A 172 13.97 -2.64 -1.25
N MET A 173 13.20 -3.63 -0.81
CA MET A 173 13.73 -4.80 -0.08
C MET A 173 14.75 -5.60 -0.92
N SER A 174 14.60 -5.62 -2.25
CA SER A 174 15.55 -6.25 -3.18
C SER A 174 16.55 -5.26 -3.78
N LEU A 175 16.12 -4.05 -4.15
CA LEU A 175 16.97 -3.04 -4.77
C LEU A 175 18.06 -2.51 -3.84
N VAL A 176 17.72 -2.13 -2.61
CA VAL A 176 18.67 -1.50 -1.70
C VAL A 176 19.87 -2.42 -1.38
N PRO A 177 19.71 -3.72 -1.05
CA PRO A 177 20.87 -4.61 -0.86
C PRO A 177 21.73 -4.78 -2.10
N LEU A 178 21.13 -4.80 -3.30
CA LEU A 178 21.85 -4.86 -4.58
C LEU A 178 22.68 -3.60 -4.80
N LEU A 179 22.06 -2.43 -4.68
CA LEU A 179 22.68 -1.13 -4.88
C LEU A 179 23.80 -0.85 -3.86
N LEU A 180 23.65 -1.33 -2.62
CA LEU A 180 24.67 -1.19 -1.59
C LEU A 180 25.74 -2.28 -1.63
N GLY A 181 25.68 -3.23 -2.57
CA GLY A 181 26.63 -4.34 -2.68
C GLY A 181 26.67 -5.26 -1.45
N ARG A 182 25.56 -5.32 -0.71
CA ARG A 182 25.43 -6.14 0.51
C ARG A 182 24.95 -7.56 0.24
N VAL A 183 24.78 -7.93 -1.04
CA VAL A 183 24.37 -9.26 -1.46
C VAL A 183 25.62 -10.12 -1.70
N ARG A 184 25.65 -11.32 -1.11
CA ARG A 184 26.73 -12.29 -1.37
C ARG A 184 26.69 -12.72 -2.85
N ARG A 185 27.85 -13.00 -3.44
CA ARG A 185 27.99 -13.38 -4.87
C ARG A 185 27.08 -14.55 -5.25
N GLU A 186 26.98 -15.57 -4.39
CA GLU A 186 26.14 -16.75 -4.63
C GLU A 186 24.63 -16.44 -4.70
N ARG A 187 24.20 -15.34 -4.10
CA ARG A 187 22.80 -14.90 -4.06
C ARG A 187 22.47 -13.77 -5.03
N LEU A 188 23.49 -13.25 -5.72
CA LEU A 188 23.33 -12.06 -6.56
C LEU A 188 22.31 -12.30 -7.67
N ALA A 189 22.36 -13.44 -8.36
CA ALA A 189 21.42 -13.79 -9.40
C ALA A 189 19.98 -13.90 -8.86
N ILE A 190 19.79 -14.55 -7.70
CA ILE A 190 18.47 -14.72 -7.09
C ILE A 190 17.91 -13.36 -6.71
N VAL A 191 18.65 -12.53 -5.96
CA VAL A 191 18.17 -11.21 -5.54
C VAL A 191 17.96 -10.29 -6.74
N GLY A 192 18.79 -10.42 -7.79
CA GLY A 192 18.59 -9.74 -9.07
C GLY A 192 17.26 -10.11 -9.72
N MET A 193 16.91 -11.38 -9.80
CA MET A 193 15.62 -11.82 -10.33
C MET A 193 14.43 -11.32 -9.48
N LEU A 194 14.59 -11.33 -8.14
CA LEU A 194 13.62 -10.82 -7.19
C LEU A 194 13.44 -9.28 -7.28
N ALA A 195 14.34 -8.56 -7.95
CA ALA A 195 14.21 -7.14 -8.26
C ALA A 195 13.68 -6.90 -9.68
N ILE A 196 14.25 -7.60 -10.69
CA ILE A 196 13.95 -7.38 -12.11
C ILE A 196 12.49 -7.70 -12.44
N ILE A 197 11.95 -8.83 -11.96
CA ILE A 197 10.58 -9.23 -12.30
C ILE A 197 9.52 -8.28 -11.71
N PRO A 198 9.57 -7.89 -10.40
CA PRO A 198 8.65 -6.88 -9.89
C PRO A 198 8.79 -5.52 -10.58
N LEU A 199 10.02 -5.08 -10.87
CA LEU A 199 10.28 -3.85 -11.59
C LEU A 199 9.68 -3.89 -13.01
N SER A 200 9.89 -4.98 -13.75
CA SER A 200 9.30 -5.19 -15.08
C SER A 200 7.77 -5.19 -15.03
N ALA A 201 7.17 -5.85 -14.02
CA ALA A 201 5.72 -5.87 -13.83
C ALA A 201 5.15 -4.48 -13.52
N LEU A 202 5.85 -3.67 -12.73
CA LEU A 202 5.48 -2.28 -12.47
C LEU A 202 5.47 -1.46 -13.77
N LEU A 203 6.51 -1.56 -14.58
CA LEU A 203 6.59 -0.87 -15.87
C LEU A 203 5.49 -1.34 -16.83
N LEU A 204 5.25 -2.67 -16.93
CA LEU A 204 4.18 -3.27 -17.73
C LEU A 204 2.78 -2.87 -17.27
N SER A 205 2.59 -2.56 -15.97
CA SER A 205 1.31 -2.06 -15.47
C SER A 205 0.92 -0.73 -16.12
N ALA A 206 1.88 0.01 -16.70
CA ALA A 206 1.71 1.32 -17.31
C ALA A 206 1.00 2.33 -16.39
N SER A 207 1.24 2.23 -15.07
CA SER A 207 0.75 3.18 -14.08
C SER A 207 1.62 4.44 -14.12
N ARG A 208 1.03 5.58 -14.53
CA ARG A 208 1.78 6.86 -14.58
C ARG A 208 2.26 7.27 -13.19
N GLY A 209 1.39 7.13 -12.18
CA GLY A 209 1.76 7.39 -10.77
C GLY A 209 2.91 6.51 -10.34
N GLY A 210 2.82 5.19 -10.59
CA GLY A 210 3.86 4.23 -10.26
C GLY A 210 5.22 4.52 -10.91
N ILE A 211 5.22 4.93 -12.18
CA ILE A 211 6.47 5.30 -12.87
C ILE A 211 7.10 6.56 -12.27
N ILE A 212 6.28 7.57 -11.92
CA ILE A 212 6.76 8.81 -11.28
C ILE A 212 7.29 8.52 -9.88
N SER A 213 6.58 7.74 -9.08
CA SER A 213 7.02 7.34 -7.73
C SER A 213 8.32 6.53 -7.78
N LEU A 214 8.41 5.57 -8.71
CA LEU A 214 9.65 4.81 -8.92
C LEU A 214 10.82 5.73 -9.29
N ALA A 215 10.61 6.70 -10.18
CA ALA A 215 11.65 7.66 -10.54
C ALA A 215 12.09 8.50 -9.33
N ALA A 216 11.15 8.95 -8.50
CA ALA A 216 11.45 9.68 -7.27
C ALA A 216 12.20 8.80 -6.24
N GLU A 217 11.80 7.54 -6.09
CA GLU A 217 12.46 6.56 -5.23
C GLU A 217 13.91 6.32 -5.67
N LEU A 218 14.14 6.08 -6.96
CA LEU A 218 15.47 5.86 -7.51
C LEU A 218 16.33 7.12 -7.39
N ALA A 219 15.77 8.32 -7.60
CA ALA A 219 16.46 9.58 -7.41
C ALA A 219 16.86 9.80 -5.95
N PHE A 220 15.96 9.48 -5.00
CA PHE A 220 16.25 9.53 -3.58
C PHE A 220 17.36 8.56 -3.18
N LEU A 221 17.31 7.31 -3.64
CA LEU A 221 18.35 6.32 -3.39
C LEU A 221 19.70 6.76 -3.96
N ALA A 222 19.70 7.28 -5.19
CA ALA A 222 20.92 7.81 -5.82
C ALA A 222 21.50 8.99 -5.01
N LEU A 223 20.67 9.93 -4.56
CA LEU A 223 21.08 11.04 -3.72
C LEU A 223 21.71 10.55 -2.42
N VAL A 224 21.06 9.62 -1.72
CA VAL A 224 21.61 9.03 -0.48
C VAL A 224 22.95 8.35 -0.74
N MET A 225 23.10 7.61 -1.85
CA MET A 225 24.36 6.94 -2.21
C MET A 225 25.47 7.95 -2.52
N ILE A 226 25.16 9.05 -3.21
CA ILE A 226 26.11 10.14 -3.49
C ILE A 226 26.56 10.80 -2.18
N LEU A 227 25.60 11.19 -1.32
CA LEU A 227 25.88 11.82 -0.03
C LEU A 227 26.70 10.92 0.90
N ARG A 228 26.46 9.61 0.86
CA ARG A 228 27.21 8.60 1.60
C ARG A 228 28.53 8.20 0.94
N ARG A 229 28.89 8.76 -0.22
CA ARG A 229 30.07 8.44 -1.02
C ARG A 229 30.20 6.95 -1.35
N THR A 230 29.06 6.24 -1.46
CA THR A 230 28.99 4.81 -1.79
C THR A 230 28.68 4.57 -3.27
N ALA A 231 28.65 5.62 -4.07
CA ALA A 231 28.27 5.60 -5.45
C ALA A 231 29.24 4.83 -6.36
N GLY A 232 29.82 4.63 -7.08
CA GLY A 232 30.82 3.87 -7.84
C GLY A 232 30.19 2.65 -8.53
N ARG A 233 30.83 1.51 -8.45
CA ARG A 233 30.42 0.25 -9.10
C ARG A 233 28.98 -0.21 -8.77
N HIS A 234 28.39 0.29 -7.70
CA HIS A 234 27.04 -0.05 -7.28
C HIS A 234 25.97 0.66 -8.13
N LEU A 235 26.27 1.86 -8.66
CA LEU A 235 25.42 2.51 -9.65
C LEU A 235 25.36 1.70 -10.97
N VAL A 236 26.46 1.04 -11.33
CA VAL A 236 26.48 0.14 -12.49
C VAL A 236 25.53 -1.04 -12.27
N ALA A 237 25.54 -1.65 -11.09
CA ALA A 237 24.60 -2.74 -10.76
C ALA A 237 23.14 -2.28 -10.84
N GLY A 238 22.83 -1.09 -10.34
CA GLY A 238 21.50 -0.49 -10.48
C GLY A 238 21.11 -0.22 -11.94
N GLY A 239 22.04 0.31 -12.72
CA GLY A 239 21.87 0.51 -14.16
C GLY A 239 21.62 -0.79 -14.91
N VAL A 240 22.31 -1.86 -14.56
CA VAL A 240 22.09 -3.20 -15.15
C VAL A 240 20.70 -3.73 -14.80
N VAL A 241 20.23 -3.59 -13.56
CA VAL A 241 18.89 -4.01 -13.17
C VAL A 241 17.82 -3.24 -13.94
N LEU A 242 17.98 -1.92 -14.07
CA LEU A 242 17.06 -1.08 -14.86
C LEU A 242 17.07 -1.46 -16.35
N LEU A 243 18.26 -1.69 -16.91
CA LEU A 243 18.40 -2.10 -18.31
C LEU A 243 17.73 -3.46 -18.55
N LEU A 244 17.97 -4.43 -17.69
CA LEU A 244 17.37 -5.76 -17.82
C LEU A 244 15.84 -5.70 -17.66
N ALA A 245 15.32 -4.91 -16.73
CA ALA A 245 13.89 -4.68 -16.60
C ALA A 245 13.31 -4.02 -17.86
N PHE A 246 13.99 -3.01 -18.41
CA PHE A 246 13.58 -2.37 -19.64
C PHE A 246 13.60 -3.35 -20.83
N LEU A 247 14.66 -4.15 -20.98
CA LEU A 247 14.74 -5.18 -22.02
C LEU A 247 13.64 -6.23 -21.87
N THR A 248 13.30 -6.63 -20.65
CA THR A 248 12.18 -7.54 -20.38
C THR A 248 10.85 -6.93 -20.87
N VAL A 249 10.63 -5.66 -20.57
CA VAL A 249 9.44 -4.93 -21.04
C VAL A 249 9.44 -4.79 -22.57
N ALA A 250 10.57 -4.47 -23.18
CA ALA A 250 10.71 -4.37 -24.62
C ALA A 250 10.43 -5.72 -25.32
N TRP A 251 10.89 -6.81 -24.74
CA TRP A 251 10.64 -8.16 -25.25
C TRP A 251 9.19 -8.61 -25.08
N LEU A 252 8.54 -8.29 -23.96
CA LEU A 252 7.16 -8.66 -23.67
C LEU A 252 6.11 -7.81 -24.43
N GLY A 253 6.50 -6.69 -25.04
CA GLY A 253 5.66 -5.94 -25.96
C GLY A 253 5.45 -4.45 -25.64
N VAL A 254 6.39 -3.61 -26.04
CA VAL A 254 6.28 -2.14 -25.97
C VAL A 254 5.02 -1.62 -26.69
N ASN A 255 4.62 -2.26 -27.80
CA ASN A 255 3.46 -1.85 -28.58
C ASN A 255 2.14 -1.90 -27.78
N GLN A 256 1.99 -2.86 -26.87
CA GLN A 256 0.82 -2.92 -25.97
C GLN A 256 0.85 -1.82 -24.90
N ILE A 257 2.04 -1.39 -24.50
CA ILE A 257 2.20 -0.27 -23.55
C ILE A 257 1.88 1.04 -24.26
N LEU A 258 2.44 1.25 -25.44
CA LEU A 258 2.23 2.48 -26.23
C LEU A 258 0.77 2.64 -26.68
N SER A 259 0.13 1.59 -27.18
CA SER A 259 -1.29 1.64 -27.55
C SER A 259 -2.21 1.88 -26.35
N ARG A 260 -1.83 1.40 -25.17
CA ARG A 260 -2.55 1.69 -23.92
C ARG A 260 -2.35 3.14 -23.45
N PHE A 261 -1.17 3.72 -23.64
CA PHE A 261 -0.96 5.15 -23.35
C PHE A 261 -1.81 6.05 -24.24
N SER A 262 -2.04 5.70 -25.51
CA SER A 262 -2.88 6.46 -26.43
C SER A 262 -4.38 6.24 -26.20
N GLY A 263 -4.82 5.03 -25.78
CA GLY A 263 -6.23 4.70 -25.51
C GLY A 263 -6.73 5.04 -24.10
N LEU A 264 -5.85 5.41 -23.18
CA LEU A 264 -6.18 5.60 -21.75
C LEU A 264 -6.93 6.90 -21.43
N GLN A 265 -7.02 7.85 -22.36
CA GLN A 265 -7.72 9.10 -22.12
C GLN A 265 -9.24 8.93 -21.92
N THR A 266 -9.82 7.82 -22.38
CA THR A 266 -11.25 7.56 -22.33
C THR A 266 -11.70 6.72 -21.12
N LEU A 267 -10.80 5.97 -20.49
CA LEU A 267 -11.13 5.04 -19.39
C LEU A 267 -10.72 5.54 -17.99
N GLU A 268 -9.77 6.47 -17.91
CA GLU A 268 -9.35 7.07 -16.64
C GLU A 268 -10.19 8.32 -16.33
N VAL A 269 -10.35 8.57 -15.02
CA VAL A 269 -10.90 9.86 -14.54
C VAL A 269 -10.07 10.98 -15.14
N THR A 270 -10.73 11.87 -15.89
CA THR A 270 -10.07 13.01 -16.56
C THR A 270 -9.37 13.92 -15.55
N GLN A 271 -8.40 14.69 -15.99
CA GLN A 271 -7.73 15.66 -15.11
C GLN A 271 -8.71 16.69 -14.56
N ASP A 272 -9.70 17.10 -15.36
CA ASP A 272 -10.75 18.04 -14.96
C ASP A 272 -11.64 17.44 -13.86
N LYS A 273 -12.00 16.15 -13.97
CA LYS A 273 -12.77 15.47 -12.94
C LYS A 273 -11.96 15.35 -11.63
N ARG A 274 -10.67 15.03 -11.71
CA ARG A 274 -9.79 15.00 -10.53
C ARG A 274 -9.61 16.37 -9.90
N ALA A 275 -9.52 17.43 -10.70
CA ALA A 275 -9.48 18.80 -10.19
C ALA A 275 -10.77 19.17 -9.49
N SER A 276 -11.93 18.86 -10.08
CA SER A 276 -13.24 19.00 -9.48
C SER A 276 -13.38 18.25 -8.18
N MET A 277 -12.94 16.97 -8.13
CA MET A 277 -12.95 16.16 -6.91
C MET A 277 -12.11 16.80 -5.80
N ARG A 278 -10.89 17.26 -6.10
CA ARG A 278 -10.04 17.94 -5.11
C ARG A 278 -10.68 19.24 -4.61
N HIS A 279 -11.25 20.03 -5.51
CA HIS A 279 -11.91 21.27 -5.14
C HIS A 279 -13.14 21.03 -4.24
N GLY A 280 -13.99 20.06 -4.60
CA GLY A 280 -15.15 19.67 -3.77
C GLY A 280 -14.74 19.17 -2.39
N THR A 281 -13.70 18.29 -2.33
CA THR A 281 -13.19 17.78 -1.05
C THR A 281 -12.54 18.86 -0.19
N TRP A 282 -11.86 19.83 -0.82
CA TRP A 282 -11.34 20.99 -0.09
C TRP A 282 -12.47 21.83 0.55
N ARG A 283 -13.58 22.02 -0.17
CA ARG A 283 -14.76 22.71 0.39
C ARG A 283 -15.38 21.95 1.56
N ILE A 284 -15.47 20.61 1.47
CA ILE A 284 -15.91 19.78 2.59
C ILE A 284 -15.02 20.02 3.82
N PHE A 285 -13.69 20.08 3.64
CA PHE A 285 -12.77 20.38 4.74
C PHE A 285 -13.02 21.79 5.32
N LEU A 286 -13.25 22.80 4.49
CA LEU A 286 -13.53 24.17 4.96
C LEU A 286 -14.85 24.28 5.75
N ASP A 287 -15.85 23.47 5.40
CA ASP A 287 -17.12 23.42 6.12
C ASP A 287 -17.03 22.61 7.43
N HIS A 288 -16.06 21.68 7.52
CA HIS A 288 -15.86 20.82 8.70
C HIS A 288 -14.38 20.79 9.17
N PRO A 289 -13.77 21.96 9.51
CA PRO A 289 -12.31 22.07 9.62
C PRO A 289 -11.71 21.36 10.84
N LEU A 290 -12.42 21.23 11.96
CA LEU A 290 -11.83 20.69 13.20
C LEU A 290 -11.85 19.19 13.26
N LEU A 291 -13.01 18.57 13.10
CA LEU A 291 -13.24 17.14 13.29
C LEU A 291 -13.51 16.40 11.98
N GLY A 292 -13.71 17.11 10.86
CA GLY A 292 -14.12 16.50 9.60
C GLY A 292 -15.55 15.95 9.66
N THR A 293 -15.89 15.14 8.65
CA THR A 293 -17.24 14.59 8.45
C THR A 293 -17.43 13.18 9.00
N GLY A 294 -16.40 12.59 9.57
CA GLY A 294 -16.33 11.20 10.01
C GLY A 294 -15.41 10.36 9.14
N LEU A 295 -14.60 9.48 9.78
CA LEU A 295 -13.64 8.62 9.07
C LEU A 295 -14.34 7.81 7.97
N GLY A 296 -13.83 7.93 6.72
CA GLY A 296 -14.30 7.19 5.55
C GLY A 296 -15.61 7.69 4.92
N THR A 297 -16.20 8.81 5.39
CA THR A 297 -17.53 9.28 4.94
C THR A 297 -17.52 10.14 3.69
N LEU A 298 -16.40 10.24 2.95
CA LEU A 298 -16.32 11.10 1.77
C LEU A 298 -17.44 10.82 0.77
N GLN A 299 -17.69 9.57 0.43
CA GLN A 299 -18.71 9.16 -0.53
C GLN A 299 -20.11 9.68 -0.16
N GLN A 300 -20.44 9.71 1.13
CA GLN A 300 -21.75 10.13 1.61
C GLN A 300 -21.93 11.65 1.60
N VAL A 301 -20.84 12.39 1.81
CA VAL A 301 -20.86 13.86 1.94
C VAL A 301 -20.58 14.56 0.61
N TYR A 302 -19.87 13.91 -0.31
CA TYR A 302 -19.39 14.52 -1.55
C TYR A 302 -20.49 15.04 -2.52
N PRO A 303 -21.64 14.37 -2.72
CA PRO A 303 -22.60 14.73 -3.77
C PRO A 303 -23.01 16.23 -3.81
N PRO A 304 -23.26 16.94 -2.70
CA PRO A 304 -23.58 18.37 -2.74
C PRO A 304 -22.42 19.27 -3.22
N TYR A 305 -21.19 18.76 -3.19
CA TYR A 305 -19.97 19.49 -3.57
C TYR A 305 -19.49 19.14 -4.99
N GLU A 306 -20.20 18.22 -5.65
CA GLU A 306 -19.85 17.77 -6.99
C GLU A 306 -20.18 18.83 -8.03
N THR A 307 -19.16 19.34 -8.74
CA THR A 307 -19.32 20.36 -9.79
C THR A 307 -19.32 19.76 -11.19
N LEU A 308 -18.81 18.52 -11.35
CA LEU A 308 -18.72 17.82 -12.63
C LEU A 308 -19.24 16.39 -12.47
N TYR A 309 -20.50 16.17 -12.82
CA TYR A 309 -21.13 14.86 -12.75
C TYR A 309 -20.95 14.09 -14.06
N ASP A 310 -20.46 12.86 -13.98
CA ASP A 310 -20.22 11.95 -15.11
C ASP A 310 -21.03 10.65 -15.04
N GLY A 311 -22.08 10.61 -14.21
CA GLY A 311 -22.89 9.43 -13.98
C GLY A 311 -22.26 8.40 -13.03
N LYS A 312 -21.10 8.69 -12.44
CA LYS A 312 -20.39 7.80 -11.54
C LYS A 312 -20.34 8.37 -10.12
N ILE A 313 -20.43 7.49 -9.15
CA ILE A 313 -20.28 7.86 -7.73
C ILE A 313 -18.80 8.10 -7.42
N VAL A 314 -18.51 9.21 -6.76
CA VAL A 314 -17.17 9.53 -6.26
C VAL A 314 -16.96 8.85 -4.92
N ASN A 315 -16.17 7.79 -4.91
CA ASN A 315 -15.81 7.05 -3.68
C ASN A 315 -14.61 7.66 -2.98
N HIS A 316 -13.62 8.15 -3.75
CA HIS A 316 -12.36 8.70 -3.26
C HIS A 316 -11.94 9.92 -4.07
N THR A 317 -11.23 10.85 -3.42
CA THR A 317 -10.70 12.07 -4.04
C THR A 317 -9.51 11.80 -4.97
N HIS A 318 -8.91 10.62 -4.92
CA HIS A 318 -7.59 10.32 -5.48
C HIS A 318 -6.47 11.23 -4.92
N ASN A 319 -6.65 11.67 -3.69
CA ASN A 319 -5.70 12.43 -2.89
C ASN A 319 -5.96 12.12 -1.41
N ASP A 320 -5.22 11.17 -0.86
CA ASP A 320 -5.45 10.61 0.47
C ASP A 320 -5.26 11.66 1.59
N TYR A 321 -4.33 12.61 1.41
CA TYR A 321 -4.12 13.70 2.38
C TYR A 321 -5.33 14.61 2.49
N LEU A 322 -5.90 14.98 1.35
CA LEU A 322 -7.07 15.85 1.30
C LEU A 322 -8.32 15.12 1.82
N GLU A 323 -8.45 13.83 1.48
CA GLU A 323 -9.54 12.99 1.97
C GLU A 323 -9.47 12.80 3.49
N ALA A 324 -8.26 12.59 4.04
CA ALA A 324 -8.04 12.53 5.48
C ALA A 324 -8.44 13.85 6.16
N LEU A 325 -8.05 15.00 5.60
CA LEU A 325 -8.45 16.31 6.12
C LEU A 325 -9.97 16.52 6.08
N ALA A 326 -10.65 16.15 4.99
CA ALA A 326 -12.09 16.31 4.86
C ALA A 326 -12.86 15.42 5.85
N THR A 327 -12.38 14.20 6.10
CA THR A 327 -13.07 13.20 6.92
C THR A 327 -12.70 13.24 8.41
N THR A 328 -11.50 13.70 8.76
CA THR A 328 -11.01 13.74 10.15
C THR A 328 -10.59 15.13 10.63
N GLY A 329 -10.74 16.15 9.79
CA GLY A 329 -10.39 17.53 10.09
C GLY A 329 -8.90 17.75 10.32
N ILE A 330 -8.58 18.94 10.85
CA ILE A 330 -7.19 19.31 11.19
C ILE A 330 -6.61 18.42 12.27
N LEU A 331 -7.42 17.92 13.20
CA LEU A 331 -6.97 17.01 14.25
C LEU A 331 -6.48 15.68 13.68
N GLY A 332 -7.19 15.11 12.71
CA GLY A 332 -6.73 13.93 11.99
C GLY A 332 -5.50 14.22 11.13
N GLY A 333 -5.47 15.38 10.47
CA GLY A 333 -4.30 15.85 9.71
C GLY A 333 -3.04 15.95 10.59
N LEU A 334 -3.16 16.45 11.83
CA LEU A 334 -2.06 16.48 12.80
C LEU A 334 -1.61 15.07 13.22
N CYS A 335 -2.54 14.12 13.41
CA CYS A 335 -2.20 12.73 13.66
C CYS A 335 -1.41 12.12 12.50
N CYS A 336 -1.82 12.38 11.25
CA CYS A 336 -1.10 11.94 10.05
C CYS A 336 0.30 12.56 9.95
N ALA A 337 0.43 13.86 10.21
CA ALA A 337 1.72 14.54 10.23
C ALA A 337 2.64 13.98 11.34
N TRP A 338 2.09 13.73 12.52
CA TRP A 338 2.82 13.07 13.61
C TRP A 338 3.28 11.66 13.22
N PHE A 339 2.41 10.87 12.58
CA PHE A 339 2.79 9.54 12.07
C PHE A 339 3.97 9.62 11.11
N ILE A 340 3.91 10.54 10.12
CA ILE A 340 5.00 10.76 9.16
C ILE A 340 6.29 11.19 9.87
N ALA A 341 6.22 12.16 10.78
CA ALA A 341 7.38 12.61 11.55
C ALA A 341 8.01 11.45 12.33
N THR A 342 7.19 10.60 12.96
CA THR A 342 7.66 9.45 13.71
C THR A 342 8.41 8.43 12.83
N LEU A 343 7.98 8.23 11.57
CA LEU A 343 8.68 7.34 10.62
C LEU A 343 10.13 7.76 10.35
N PHE A 344 10.41 9.08 10.36
CA PHE A 344 11.74 9.60 10.07
C PHE A 344 12.61 9.79 11.32
N THR A 345 12.04 9.72 12.52
CA THR A 345 12.75 9.96 13.78
C THR A 345 12.91 8.71 14.66
N SER A 346 12.36 7.57 14.25
CA SER A 346 12.38 6.28 14.99
C SER A 346 13.57 5.40 14.70
#